data_9c651fb2574b63c60073dc9c1b8083f5
#
_entry.id   9c651fb2574b63c60073dc9c1b8083f5
#
_cell.length_a   1.000
_cell.length_b   1.000
_cell.length_c   1.000
_cell.angle_alpha   90.00
_cell.angle_beta   90.00
_cell.angle_gamma   90.00
#
_symmetry.space_group_name_H-M   'P 1'
#
loop_
_entity.id
_entity.type
_entity.pdbx_description
1 polymer ?
#
loop_
_entity_poly.entity_id
_entity_poly.type
_entity_poly.pdbx_seq_one_letter_code
_entity_poly.pdbx_strand_id
1 'polypeptide(L)'
;MDPFWFKYWTIQVKFIMVSCYNYVWKLVIKLNYEIIDVKQEEKEKLYKLLQYALYDGSQYIDNDINEDCIFEYRWFDNYFTDNDRNSYFIKSGNAYVGMVMVNENLKFNKDGKCIAEFLIMPRFRRNHIGKKVAYEIFEKFKGNWEVQPMDNNPIAYSFWKNIISEYTNGNYIIKNDGIEDVFIFNNK
;
A
#
# COMPACT_ATOMS: atom_id res chain seq x y z
N MET A 1 -49.71 -12.56 -25.20
CA MET A 1 -48.28 -12.44 -25.01
C MET A 1 -47.99 -12.29 -23.52
N ASP A 2 -47.32 -13.25 -22.98
CA ASP A 2 -47.18 -13.45 -21.53
C ASP A 2 -46.21 -12.41 -20.92
N PRO A 3 -46.63 -11.63 -19.88
CA PRO A 3 -45.77 -10.61 -19.26
C PRO A 3 -44.53 -11.15 -18.57
N PHE A 4 -44.43 -12.48 -18.40
CA PHE A 4 -43.29 -13.15 -17.76
C PHE A 4 -42.03 -13.10 -18.60
N TRP A 5 -42.08 -13.17 -19.92
CA TRP A 5 -40.92 -13.15 -20.82
C TRP A 5 -40.24 -11.78 -20.90
N PHE A 6 -41.02 -10.69 -20.73
CA PHE A 6 -40.45 -9.33 -20.77
C PHE A 6 -39.62 -9.01 -19.51
N LYS A 7 -39.99 -9.60 -18.38
CA LYS A 7 -39.28 -9.41 -17.10
C LYS A 7 -37.93 -10.17 -17.09
N TYR A 8 -37.88 -11.34 -17.65
CA TYR A 8 -36.63 -12.13 -17.79
C TYR A 8 -35.66 -11.51 -18.79
N TRP A 9 -36.16 -10.94 -19.86
CA TRP A 9 -35.32 -10.30 -20.87
C TRP A 9 -34.67 -9.02 -20.34
N THR A 10 -35.39 -8.22 -19.58
CA THR A 10 -34.90 -6.98 -18.93
C THR A 10 -33.86 -7.27 -17.85
N ILE A 11 -33.96 -8.38 -17.12
CA ILE A 11 -32.99 -8.80 -16.10
C ILE A 11 -31.71 -9.30 -16.75
N GLN A 12 -31.81 -10.11 -17.80
CA GLN A 12 -30.66 -10.63 -18.56
C GLN A 12 -29.87 -9.50 -19.25
N VAL A 13 -30.56 -8.55 -19.87
CA VAL A 13 -29.93 -7.39 -20.51
C VAL A 13 -29.27 -6.47 -19.49
N LYS A 14 -29.88 -6.26 -18.31
CA LYS A 14 -29.23 -5.52 -17.21
C LYS A 14 -27.99 -6.23 -16.68
N PHE A 15 -28.04 -7.56 -16.53
CA PHE A 15 -26.88 -8.33 -16.07
C PHE A 15 -25.72 -8.32 -17.08
N ILE A 16 -26.03 -8.43 -18.37
CA ILE A 16 -25.01 -8.35 -19.44
C ILE A 16 -24.44 -6.93 -19.53
N MET A 17 -25.28 -5.89 -19.43
CA MET A 17 -24.84 -4.48 -19.45
C MET A 17 -23.96 -4.16 -18.25
N VAL A 18 -24.32 -4.60 -17.03
CA VAL A 18 -23.49 -4.41 -15.83
C VAL A 18 -22.20 -5.20 -15.93
N SER A 19 -22.23 -6.42 -16.48
CA SER A 19 -21.02 -7.22 -16.72
C SER A 19 -20.11 -6.59 -17.77
N CYS A 20 -20.66 -6.13 -18.90
CA CYS A 20 -19.90 -5.41 -19.93
C CYS A 20 -19.37 -4.06 -19.40
N TYR A 21 -20.18 -3.32 -18.62
CA TYR A 21 -19.75 -2.06 -18.02
C TYR A 21 -18.58 -2.27 -17.07
N ASN A 22 -18.64 -3.30 -16.21
CA ASN A 22 -17.55 -3.67 -15.34
C ASN A 22 -16.31 -4.20 -16.10
N TYR A 23 -16.50 -4.86 -17.24
CA TYR A 23 -15.41 -5.35 -18.08
C TYR A 23 -14.73 -4.23 -18.87
N VAL A 24 -15.51 -3.29 -19.40
CA VAL A 24 -15.00 -2.11 -20.12
C VAL A 24 -14.25 -1.17 -19.17
N TRP A 25 -14.76 -0.98 -17.94
CA TRP A 25 -14.03 -0.21 -16.91
C TRP A 25 -12.71 -0.89 -16.48
N LYS A 26 -12.65 -2.22 -16.44
CA LYS A 26 -11.40 -2.94 -16.17
C LYS A 26 -10.37 -2.86 -17.31
N LEU A 27 -10.80 -2.65 -18.53
CA LEU A 27 -9.92 -2.63 -19.71
C LEU A 27 -9.34 -1.26 -20.06
N VAL A 28 -9.82 -0.16 -19.48
CA VAL A 28 -9.49 1.18 -19.99
C VAL A 28 -8.82 2.11 -18.96
N ILE A 29 -8.73 1.76 -17.70
CA ILE A 29 -8.05 2.65 -16.76
C ILE A 29 -6.59 2.22 -16.59
N LYS A 30 -5.72 2.70 -17.49
CA LYS A 30 -4.34 2.99 -17.10
C LYS A 30 -4.44 4.12 -16.06
N LEU A 31 -4.61 3.75 -14.80
CA LEU A 31 -4.74 4.73 -13.73
C LEU A 31 -3.46 5.56 -13.69
N ASN A 32 -3.53 6.78 -14.17
CA ASN A 32 -2.44 7.73 -13.96
C ASN A 32 -2.47 8.09 -12.48
N TYR A 33 -1.36 7.89 -11.81
CA TYR A 33 -1.20 8.29 -10.42
C TYR A 33 0.10 9.08 -10.27
N GLU A 34 0.19 9.82 -9.19
CA GLU A 34 1.35 10.62 -8.80
C GLU A 34 1.71 10.28 -7.36
N ILE A 35 3.01 10.25 -7.08
CA ILE A 35 3.55 10.12 -5.72
C ILE A 35 3.96 11.53 -5.28
N ILE A 36 3.27 12.06 -4.28
CA ILE A 36 3.38 13.46 -3.84
C ILE A 36 3.86 13.48 -2.40
N ASP A 37 4.88 14.29 -2.10
CA ASP A 37 5.34 14.50 -0.74
C ASP A 37 4.21 15.09 0.13
N VAL A 38 4.05 14.57 1.34
CA VAL A 38 3.07 15.08 2.29
C VAL A 38 3.63 16.31 2.97
N LYS A 39 2.88 17.41 2.88
CA LYS A 39 3.26 18.67 3.52
C LYS A 39 2.78 18.74 4.97
N GLN A 40 3.38 19.63 5.76
CA GLN A 40 3.05 19.84 7.18
C GLN A 40 1.54 20.11 7.39
N GLU A 41 0.94 20.93 6.54
CA GLU A 41 -0.49 21.28 6.59
C GLU A 41 -1.42 20.12 6.21
N GLU A 42 -0.87 19.02 5.69
CA GLU A 42 -1.61 17.82 5.30
C GLU A 42 -1.47 16.67 6.32
N LYS A 43 -0.81 16.91 7.43
CA LYS A 43 -0.56 15.95 8.51
C LYS A 43 -1.82 15.17 8.91
N GLU A 44 -2.93 15.87 9.14
CA GLU A 44 -4.19 15.23 9.52
C GLU A 44 -4.76 14.30 8.43
N LYS A 45 -4.55 14.63 7.15
CA LYS A 45 -4.98 13.78 6.05
C LYS A 45 -4.17 12.49 6.00
N LEU A 46 -2.85 12.58 6.22
CA LEU A 46 -1.99 11.42 6.31
C LEU A 46 -2.41 10.54 7.48
N TYR A 47 -2.67 11.15 8.65
CA TYR A 47 -3.11 10.40 9.83
C TYR A 47 -4.41 9.63 9.59
N LYS A 48 -5.37 10.24 8.90
CA LYS A 48 -6.63 9.57 8.50
C LYS A 48 -6.40 8.40 7.54
N LEU A 49 -5.46 8.52 6.59
CA LEU A 49 -5.10 7.40 5.71
C LEU A 49 -4.36 6.30 6.47
N LEU A 50 -3.51 6.67 7.41
CA LEU A 50 -2.81 5.73 8.27
C LEU A 50 -3.79 4.88 9.09
N GLN A 51 -4.90 5.45 9.57
CA GLN A 51 -5.93 4.69 10.28
C GLN A 51 -6.49 3.51 9.45
N TYR A 52 -6.62 3.66 8.12
CA TYR A 52 -7.03 2.55 7.26
C TYR A 52 -5.95 1.46 7.14
N ALA A 53 -4.66 1.84 7.15
CA ALA A 53 -3.58 0.86 7.14
C ALA A 53 -3.53 0.08 8.47
N LEU A 54 -3.65 0.79 9.59
CA LEU A 54 -3.67 0.19 10.92
C LEU A 54 -4.90 -0.70 11.13
N TYR A 55 -6.06 -0.29 10.63
CA TYR A 55 -7.27 -1.12 10.63
C TYR A 55 -7.08 -2.41 9.81
N ASP A 56 -6.55 -2.30 8.58
CA ASP A 56 -6.23 -3.49 7.77
C ASP A 56 -5.22 -4.42 8.49
N GLY A 57 -4.27 -3.83 9.24
CA GLY A 57 -3.24 -4.56 9.99
C GLY A 57 -3.75 -5.21 11.26
N SER A 58 -4.75 -4.64 11.93
CA SER A 58 -5.24 -5.13 13.24
C SER A 58 -5.82 -6.55 13.21
N GLN A 59 -6.11 -7.09 12.03
CA GLN A 59 -6.48 -8.50 11.88
C GLN A 59 -5.31 -9.48 12.05
N TYR A 60 -4.07 -9.01 12.07
CA TYR A 60 -2.86 -9.83 12.13
C TYR A 60 -2.04 -9.62 13.40
N ILE A 61 -2.18 -8.47 14.03
CA ILE A 61 -1.47 -8.10 15.26
C ILE A 61 -2.45 -7.54 16.28
N ASP A 62 -2.11 -7.70 17.55
CA ASP A 62 -2.85 -7.09 18.66
C ASP A 62 -2.59 -5.58 18.64
N ASN A 63 -3.51 -4.85 18.06
CA ASN A 63 -3.50 -3.39 18.00
C ASN A 63 -4.93 -2.90 18.15
N ASP A 64 -5.27 -2.45 19.36
CA ASP A 64 -6.60 -1.98 19.69
C ASP A 64 -6.74 -0.47 19.47
N ILE A 65 -7.96 -0.03 19.22
CA ILE A 65 -8.30 1.38 19.19
C ILE A 65 -8.37 1.93 20.63
N ASN A 66 -7.97 3.19 20.80
CA ASN A 66 -8.07 3.89 22.08
C ASN A 66 -9.48 4.42 22.37
N GLU A 67 -9.66 5.21 23.46
CA GLU A 67 -10.94 5.79 23.87
C GLU A 67 -11.56 6.72 22.81
N ASP A 68 -10.74 7.32 21.95
CA ASP A 68 -11.17 8.16 20.82
C ASP A 68 -11.50 7.34 19.55
N CYS A 69 -11.51 6.01 19.65
CA CYS A 69 -11.75 5.08 18.55
C CYS A 69 -10.73 5.21 17.41
N ILE A 70 -9.48 5.51 17.72
CA ILE A 70 -8.37 5.59 16.79
C ILE A 70 -7.23 4.65 17.18
N PHE A 71 -6.49 4.16 16.19
CA PHE A 71 -5.25 3.44 16.40
C PHE A 71 -4.12 4.42 16.70
N GLU A 72 -3.41 4.21 17.79
CA GLU A 72 -2.24 5.03 18.11
C GLU A 72 -1.06 4.65 17.22
N TYR A 73 -0.32 5.67 16.77
CA TYR A 73 0.94 5.51 16.03
C TYR A 73 2.00 6.41 16.68
N ARG A 74 2.77 5.82 17.56
CA ARG A 74 3.69 6.51 18.48
C ARG A 74 4.64 7.49 17.78
N TRP A 75 5.12 7.14 16.58
CA TRP A 75 6.15 7.91 15.87
C TRP A 75 5.58 8.76 14.72
N PHE A 76 4.27 9.03 14.72
CA PHE A 76 3.64 9.74 13.62
C PHE A 76 4.18 11.15 13.44
N ASP A 77 4.34 11.90 14.54
CA ASP A 77 4.78 13.29 14.51
C ASP A 77 6.21 13.44 13.98
N ASN A 78 7.03 12.42 14.19
CA ASN A 78 8.40 12.38 13.71
C ASN A 78 8.50 12.43 12.17
N TYR A 79 7.46 12.06 11.42
CA TYR A 79 7.43 12.23 9.97
C TYR A 79 7.36 13.68 9.51
N PHE A 80 7.17 14.61 10.44
CA PHE A 80 7.08 16.05 10.18
C PHE A 80 8.18 16.86 10.89
N THR A 81 9.00 16.22 11.71
CA THR A 81 10.07 16.87 12.49
C THR A 81 11.45 16.33 12.15
N ASP A 82 11.55 15.05 11.78
CA ASP A 82 12.81 14.34 11.61
C ASP A 82 13.19 14.25 10.13
N ASN A 83 14.46 14.44 9.81
CA ASN A 83 14.96 14.43 8.42
C ASN A 83 15.13 13.01 7.84
N ASP A 84 15.13 11.98 8.70
CA ASP A 84 15.28 10.58 8.31
C ASP A 84 13.97 9.92 7.89
N ARG A 85 12.84 10.64 7.95
CA ARG A 85 11.49 10.18 7.68
C ARG A 85 10.85 10.91 6.51
N ASN A 86 10.15 10.16 5.68
CA ASN A 86 9.47 10.68 4.50
C ASN A 86 8.08 10.08 4.39
N SER A 87 7.12 10.84 3.98
CA SER A 87 5.75 10.37 3.74
C SER A 87 5.21 10.87 2.41
N TYR A 88 4.45 10.02 1.73
CA TYR A 88 3.94 10.27 0.41
C TYR A 88 2.46 9.92 0.31
N PHE A 89 1.70 10.77 -0.36
CA PHE A 89 0.41 10.40 -0.90
C PHE A 89 0.57 9.79 -2.29
N ILE A 90 -0.25 8.78 -2.56
CA ILE A 90 -0.46 8.27 -3.91
C ILE A 90 -1.81 8.81 -4.35
N LYS A 91 -1.84 9.64 -5.40
CA LYS A 91 -3.06 10.31 -5.89
C LYS A 91 -3.31 10.00 -7.35
N SER A 92 -4.60 9.97 -7.72
CA SER A 92 -5.04 9.94 -9.11
C SER A 92 -6.11 11.02 -9.28
N GLY A 93 -5.71 12.13 -9.87
CA GLY A 93 -6.51 13.35 -9.84
C GLY A 93 -6.81 13.78 -8.40
N ASN A 94 -8.08 13.92 -8.06
CA ASN A 94 -8.50 14.27 -6.71
C ASN A 94 -8.61 13.07 -5.74
N ALA A 95 -8.50 11.84 -6.24
CA ALA A 95 -8.64 10.64 -5.40
C ALA A 95 -7.33 10.26 -4.72
N TYR A 96 -7.39 9.96 -3.42
CA TYR A 96 -6.30 9.30 -2.71
C TYR A 96 -6.35 7.80 -3.02
N VAL A 97 -5.29 7.32 -3.66
CA VAL A 97 -5.09 5.91 -4.05
C VAL A 97 -4.44 5.13 -2.92
N GLY A 98 -3.62 5.81 -2.13
CA GLY A 98 -2.89 5.22 -1.02
C GLY A 98 -1.89 6.17 -0.39
N MET A 99 -0.99 5.61 0.41
CA MET A 99 0.15 6.32 1.01
C MET A 99 1.35 5.39 1.16
N VAL A 100 2.52 5.99 1.31
CA VAL A 100 3.76 5.31 1.71
C VAL A 100 4.46 6.15 2.78
N MET A 101 4.96 5.49 3.82
CA MET A 101 5.82 6.09 4.83
C MET A 101 7.15 5.34 4.83
N VAL A 102 8.25 6.08 4.80
CA VAL A 102 9.63 5.57 4.71
C VAL A 102 10.45 6.18 5.84
N ASN A 103 11.32 5.41 6.44
CA ASN A 103 12.26 5.91 7.45
C ASN A 103 13.62 5.18 7.39
N GLU A 104 14.52 5.49 8.31
CA GLU A 104 15.84 4.87 8.45
C GLU A 104 15.95 3.96 9.67
N ASN A 105 14.82 3.52 10.22
CA ASN A 105 14.80 2.60 11.36
C ASN A 105 15.04 1.16 10.90
N LEU A 106 16.32 0.83 10.66
CA LEU A 106 16.78 -0.44 10.13
C LEU A 106 17.10 -1.43 11.25
N LYS A 107 16.94 -2.72 10.95
CA LYS A 107 17.24 -3.83 11.87
C LYS A 107 18.66 -4.37 11.70
N PHE A 108 19.14 -4.43 10.46
CA PHE A 108 20.37 -5.14 10.10
C PHE A 108 21.43 -4.27 9.43
N ASN A 109 21.03 -3.26 8.67
CA ASN A 109 21.96 -2.33 8.04
C ASN A 109 22.23 -1.11 8.94
N LYS A 110 23.40 -0.48 8.77
CA LYS A 110 23.75 0.75 9.50
C LYS A 110 23.13 2.00 8.88
N ASP A 111 22.91 1.95 7.57
CA ASP A 111 22.34 3.03 6.78
C ASP A 111 21.42 2.47 5.70
N GLY A 112 20.50 3.26 5.23
CA GLY A 112 19.54 2.89 4.20
C GLY A 112 18.12 3.34 4.55
N LYS A 113 17.14 2.75 3.89
CA LYS A 113 15.73 3.06 4.09
C LYS A 113 14.92 1.80 4.37
N CYS A 114 13.81 1.97 5.09
CA CYS A 114 12.80 0.92 5.19
C CYS A 114 11.41 1.47 4.87
N ILE A 115 10.54 0.58 4.37
CA ILE A 115 9.10 0.86 4.26
C ILE A 115 8.51 0.67 5.65
N ALA A 116 8.05 1.77 6.25
CA ALA A 116 7.36 1.73 7.53
C ALA A 116 5.87 1.41 7.37
N GLU A 117 5.22 2.10 6.40
CA GLU A 117 3.82 1.88 6.09
C GLU A 117 3.60 1.92 4.57
N PHE A 118 2.70 1.06 4.09
CA PHE A 118 2.36 0.98 2.69
C PHE A 118 0.89 0.63 2.50
N LEU A 119 0.11 1.59 2.06
CA LEU A 119 -1.31 1.41 1.82
C LEU A 119 -1.67 1.66 0.36
N ILE A 120 -2.34 0.71 -0.26
CA ILE A 120 -3.14 0.92 -1.47
C ILE A 120 -4.60 0.67 -1.09
N MET A 121 -5.44 1.66 -1.30
CA MET A 121 -6.87 1.57 -1.00
C MET A 121 -7.51 0.39 -1.75
N PRO A 122 -8.39 -0.39 -1.13
CA PRO A 122 -8.93 -1.65 -1.68
C PRO A 122 -9.47 -1.53 -3.12
N ARG A 123 -10.13 -0.43 -3.44
CA ARG A 123 -10.66 -0.15 -4.78
C ARG A 123 -9.60 -0.16 -5.88
N PHE A 124 -8.36 0.19 -5.54
CA PHE A 124 -7.25 0.36 -6.49
C PHE A 124 -6.28 -0.83 -6.48
N ARG A 125 -6.48 -1.80 -5.58
CA ARG A 125 -5.67 -3.03 -5.51
C ARG A 125 -5.87 -3.89 -6.77
N ARG A 126 -4.93 -4.80 -7.03
CA ARG A 126 -4.96 -5.74 -8.17
C ARG A 126 -4.88 -5.10 -9.57
N ASN A 127 -4.41 -3.85 -9.63
CA ASN A 127 -4.14 -3.11 -10.86
C ASN A 127 -2.63 -2.81 -11.04
N HIS A 128 -1.77 -3.59 -10.40
CA HIS A 128 -0.31 -3.43 -10.37
C HIS A 128 0.19 -2.08 -9.85
N ILE A 129 -0.67 -1.23 -9.27
CA ILE A 129 -0.29 0.08 -8.73
C ILE A 129 0.69 -0.10 -7.58
N GLY A 130 0.41 -0.99 -6.62
CA GLY A 130 1.30 -1.23 -5.49
C GLY A 130 2.73 -1.58 -5.91
N LYS A 131 2.88 -2.46 -6.92
CA LYS A 131 4.18 -2.80 -7.48
C LYS A 131 4.90 -1.58 -8.07
N LYS A 132 4.21 -0.79 -8.89
CA LYS A 132 4.80 0.39 -9.53
C LYS A 132 5.22 1.43 -8.49
N VAL A 133 4.36 1.69 -7.52
CA VAL A 133 4.64 2.61 -6.40
C VAL A 133 5.85 2.13 -5.61
N ALA A 134 5.94 0.85 -5.27
CA ALA A 134 7.09 0.30 -4.56
C ALA A 134 8.39 0.52 -5.34
N TYR A 135 8.39 0.26 -6.65
CA TYR A 135 9.56 0.50 -7.51
C TYR A 135 9.95 1.98 -7.54
N GLU A 136 9.00 2.88 -7.72
CA GLU A 136 9.27 4.32 -7.74
C GLU A 136 9.82 4.81 -6.39
N ILE A 137 9.34 4.29 -5.27
CA ILE A 137 9.87 4.60 -3.94
C ILE A 137 11.29 4.05 -3.78
N PHE A 138 11.58 2.83 -4.23
CA PHE A 138 12.93 2.29 -4.20
C PHE A 138 13.89 3.13 -5.06
N GLU A 139 13.44 3.60 -6.22
CA GLU A 139 14.25 4.47 -7.08
C GLU A 139 14.50 5.87 -6.50
N LYS A 140 13.61 6.39 -5.65
CA LYS A 140 13.79 7.69 -4.97
C LYS A 140 14.98 7.67 -4.00
N PHE A 141 15.29 6.53 -3.41
CA PHE A 141 16.34 6.40 -2.40
C PHE A 141 17.30 5.27 -2.79
N LYS A 142 18.51 5.63 -3.22
CA LYS A 142 19.53 4.67 -3.60
C LYS A 142 20.33 4.19 -2.39
N GLY A 143 20.56 2.89 -2.31
CA GLY A 143 21.33 2.27 -1.23
C GLY A 143 20.69 1.03 -0.66
N ASN A 144 20.91 0.81 0.63
CA ASN A 144 20.36 -0.34 1.34
C ASN A 144 18.87 -0.14 1.64
N TRP A 145 18.14 -1.23 1.50
CA TRP A 145 16.72 -1.29 1.82
C TRP A 145 16.43 -2.46 2.74
N GLU A 146 15.53 -2.21 3.67
CA GLU A 146 14.88 -3.22 4.49
C GLU A 146 13.37 -3.11 4.33
N VAL A 147 12.71 -4.23 4.06
CA VAL A 147 11.26 -4.30 4.00
C VAL A 147 10.81 -5.44 4.90
N GLN A 148 10.02 -5.09 5.90
CA GLN A 148 9.52 -6.00 6.91
C GLN A 148 8.00 -6.11 6.74
N PRO A 149 7.49 -7.18 6.09
CA PRO A 149 6.06 -7.43 6.08
C PRO A 149 5.58 -7.73 7.50
N MET A 150 4.41 -7.25 7.84
CA MET A 150 3.77 -7.54 9.12
C MET A 150 3.67 -9.05 9.35
N ASP A 151 4.00 -9.51 10.54
CA ASP A 151 3.88 -10.91 10.94
C ASP A 151 2.45 -11.44 10.75
N ASN A 152 2.34 -12.73 10.52
CA ASN A 152 1.05 -13.40 10.28
C ASN A 152 0.23 -12.85 9.09
N ASN A 153 0.80 -11.97 8.25
CA ASN A 153 0.16 -11.45 7.05
C ASN A 153 0.73 -12.11 5.77
N PRO A 154 0.23 -13.28 5.34
CA PRO A 154 0.75 -13.98 4.18
C PRO A 154 0.53 -13.23 2.86
N ILE A 155 -0.45 -12.32 2.82
CA ILE A 155 -0.73 -11.50 1.65
C ILE A 155 0.37 -10.43 1.50
N ALA A 156 0.71 -9.74 2.58
CA ALA A 156 1.80 -8.76 2.58
C ALA A 156 3.14 -9.43 2.31
N TYR A 157 3.41 -10.57 2.95
CA TYR A 157 4.63 -11.34 2.71
C TYR A 157 4.80 -11.72 1.24
N SER A 158 3.78 -12.32 0.64
CA SER A 158 3.80 -12.73 -0.76
C SER A 158 3.94 -11.52 -1.70
N PHE A 159 3.29 -10.41 -1.38
CA PHE A 159 3.38 -9.17 -2.15
C PHE A 159 4.81 -8.65 -2.17
N TRP A 160 5.45 -8.48 -1.01
CA TRP A 160 6.80 -7.95 -0.90
C TRP A 160 7.85 -8.90 -1.48
N LYS A 161 7.74 -10.19 -1.20
CA LYS A 161 8.62 -11.22 -1.77
C LYS A 161 8.66 -11.16 -3.30
N ASN A 162 7.50 -11.13 -3.93
CA ASN A 162 7.39 -11.10 -5.39
C ASN A 162 7.96 -9.79 -5.97
N ILE A 163 7.64 -8.65 -5.36
CA ILE A 163 8.09 -7.34 -5.81
C ILE A 163 9.60 -7.21 -5.69
N ILE A 164 10.15 -7.56 -4.53
CA ILE A 164 11.60 -7.46 -4.28
C ILE A 164 12.37 -8.45 -5.15
N SER A 165 11.89 -9.69 -5.27
CA SER A 165 12.51 -10.68 -6.14
C SER A 165 12.57 -10.20 -7.60
N GLU A 166 11.50 -9.63 -8.11
CA GLU A 166 11.45 -9.11 -9.47
C GLU A 166 12.30 -7.85 -9.65
N TYR A 167 12.22 -6.90 -8.70
CA TYR A 167 12.97 -5.64 -8.75
C TYR A 167 14.48 -5.86 -8.72
N THR A 168 14.94 -6.80 -7.89
CA THR A 168 16.37 -7.09 -7.69
C THR A 168 16.90 -8.20 -8.59
N ASN A 169 16.07 -8.78 -9.46
CA ASN A 169 16.39 -10.00 -10.23
C ASN A 169 16.86 -11.14 -9.31
N GLY A 170 16.24 -11.27 -8.13
CA GLY A 170 16.58 -12.28 -7.14
C GLY A 170 17.78 -11.93 -6.22
N ASN A 171 18.39 -10.76 -6.37
CA ASN A 171 19.51 -10.32 -5.54
C ASN A 171 19.05 -9.68 -4.24
N TYR A 172 18.50 -10.47 -3.34
CA TYR A 172 18.12 -10.07 -1.99
C TYR A 172 18.36 -11.21 -1.01
N ILE A 173 18.40 -10.89 0.27
CA ILE A 173 18.46 -11.89 1.34
C ILE A 173 17.29 -11.69 2.29
N ILE A 174 16.93 -12.73 3.01
CA ILE A 174 15.94 -12.69 4.09
C ILE A 174 16.68 -12.98 5.39
N LYS A 175 16.47 -12.13 6.39
CA LYS A 175 16.91 -12.38 7.76
C LYS A 175 15.72 -12.31 8.69
N ASN A 176 15.71 -13.13 9.74
CA ASN A 176 14.71 -13.06 10.79
C ASN A 176 15.28 -12.29 11.99
N ASP A 177 14.56 -11.33 12.52
CA ASP A 177 14.98 -10.54 13.67
C ASP A 177 14.61 -11.16 15.03
N GLY A 178 14.07 -12.38 14.99
CA GLY A 178 13.55 -13.11 16.14
C GLY A 178 12.02 -13.07 16.25
N ILE A 179 11.37 -12.23 15.44
CA ILE A 179 9.92 -12.05 15.38
C ILE A 179 9.46 -12.21 13.93
N GLU A 180 10.05 -11.44 13.00
CA GLU A 180 9.59 -11.31 11.62
C GLU A 180 10.74 -11.48 10.62
N ASP A 181 10.38 -11.85 9.40
CA ASP A 181 11.30 -11.87 8.27
C ASP A 181 11.49 -10.48 7.68
N VAL A 182 12.75 -10.10 7.48
CA VAL A 182 13.14 -8.83 6.88
C VAL A 182 13.81 -9.11 5.52
N PHE A 183 13.25 -8.57 4.45
CA PHE A 183 13.84 -8.59 3.13
C PHE A 183 14.89 -7.48 3.03
N ILE A 184 16.11 -7.84 2.66
CA ILE A 184 17.27 -6.93 2.61
C ILE A 184 17.84 -6.95 1.20
N PHE A 185 18.00 -5.78 0.58
CA PHE A 185 18.61 -5.62 -0.73
C PHE A 185 19.31 -4.27 -0.86
N ASN A 186 20.09 -4.12 -1.94
CA ASN A 186 20.73 -2.86 -2.32
C ASN A 186 20.40 -2.54 -3.78
N ASN A 187 20.10 -1.28 -4.08
CA ASN A 187 19.70 -0.82 -5.41
C ASN A 187 20.65 0.23 -6.02
N LYS A 188 21.91 0.24 -5.56
CA LYS A 188 22.99 1.04 -6.19
C LYS A 188 23.54 0.34 -7.41
#